data_8d0a2fda807f3f214ad2652fbfe65058
#
_entry.id   8d0a2fda807f3f214ad2652fbfe65058
#
_cell.length_a   1.000
_cell.length_b   1.000
_cell.length_c   1.000
_cell.angle_alpha   90.00
_cell.angle_beta   90.00
_cell.angle_gamma   90.00
#
_symmetry.space_group_name_H-M   'P 1'
#
loop_
_entity.id
_entity.type
_entity.pdbx_description
1 polymer ?
#
loop_
_entity_poly.entity_id
_entity_poly.type
_entity_poly.pdbx_seq_one_letter_code
_entity_poly.pdbx_strand_id
1 'polypeptide(L)'
;MRTFRLASWGLLIPMLLSANTVSAQLMQGIPRSPIETMSGSTERMPEGVYLMPWLATGVVYDDNVLFQQRSLKQDDVFLRVTPGLQGSYQSTPLTVIANYRFDSEVYNKLTNLDAVQQRQFGTVELRGRPSNNLNLNGIVGYAQTHTPFELNFLTSAQTARIKTERFFVNPSAEYRLDSLTRLRAEYGFSRDIFDNNISIDSNIVNLGLERRVGVHDWIGPAYVGRHFTFGGDFNTPTAGFIGGNPAPVNSYAPMVSWSHEFTTDTRLDVRAGPRFTDGSLDNRPEAFVGIRRRIQNGEVTLAYTSALTTVIGTVGATTSDSVLIRFVYEPVRHLTFTLQPTAAWISNSAFTSTIYTAYVEAAYQFNKYVTAKGSAYFSYQEGDFISTSGTTETLVIPRNVYWLRLEFTYPTRWDY
;
A
#
# COMPACT_ATOMS: atom_id res chain seq x y z
N MET A 1 -7.12 -33.04 52.48
CA MET A 1 -7.73 -31.93 51.75
C MET A 1 -6.69 -30.86 51.56
N ARG A 2 -6.08 -30.74 50.38
CA ARG A 2 -5.14 -29.68 50.02
C ARG A 2 -5.79 -28.89 48.85
N THR A 3 -6.15 -27.67 49.14
CA THR A 3 -6.72 -26.71 48.19
C THR A 3 -5.63 -26.17 47.28
N PHE A 4 -5.72 -26.48 45.98
CA PHE A 4 -4.92 -25.84 44.93
C PHE A 4 -5.47 -24.45 44.69
N ARG A 5 -4.69 -23.42 44.98
CA ARG A 5 -4.94 -22.05 44.49
C ARG A 5 -4.35 -21.92 43.11
N LEU A 6 -5.19 -21.75 42.11
CA LEU A 6 -4.83 -21.30 40.76
C LEU A 6 -4.45 -19.82 40.86
N ALA A 7 -3.17 -19.54 40.67
CA ALA A 7 -2.67 -18.19 40.49
C ALA A 7 -3.01 -17.73 39.04
N SER A 8 -3.88 -16.74 38.94
CA SER A 8 -4.16 -16.02 37.71
C SER A 8 -2.95 -15.15 37.34
N TRP A 9 -2.12 -15.61 36.44
CA TRP A 9 -1.10 -14.77 35.78
C TRP A 9 -1.79 -13.89 34.78
N GLY A 10 -2.05 -12.65 35.17
CA GLY A 10 -2.41 -11.56 34.26
C GLY A 10 -1.22 -11.21 33.38
N LEU A 11 -1.26 -11.63 32.13
CA LEU A 11 -0.33 -11.20 31.10
C LEU A 11 -0.62 -9.74 30.76
N LEU A 12 0.03 -8.82 31.47
CA LEU A 12 0.24 -7.45 31.06
C LEU A 12 1.29 -7.43 29.93
N ILE A 13 0.84 -7.59 28.70
CA ILE A 13 1.68 -7.38 27.52
C ILE A 13 1.80 -5.87 27.30
N PRO A 14 3.01 -5.28 27.35
CA PRO A 14 3.17 -3.86 27.05
C PRO A 14 2.96 -3.62 25.56
N MET A 15 1.82 -3.04 25.18
CA MET A 15 1.47 -2.55 23.86
C MET A 15 2.26 -1.27 23.52
N LEU A 16 3.57 -1.34 23.30
CA LEU A 16 4.40 -0.15 23.06
C LEU A 16 4.99 -0.05 21.64
N LEU A 17 4.52 -0.81 20.65
CA LEU A 17 5.20 -0.85 19.35
C LEU A 17 4.36 -0.57 18.11
N SER A 18 3.13 -0.10 18.23
CA SER A 18 2.29 0.12 17.04
C SER A 18 2.12 1.59 16.61
N ALA A 19 2.68 2.54 17.35
CA ALA A 19 2.58 3.97 16.98
C ALA A 19 3.43 4.36 15.75
N ASN A 20 4.45 3.56 15.41
CA ASN A 20 5.36 3.87 14.29
C ASN A 20 4.89 3.35 12.93
N THR A 21 3.95 2.40 12.89
CA THR A 21 3.59 1.72 11.64
C THR A 21 2.69 2.53 10.72
N VAL A 22 1.84 3.41 11.23
CA VAL A 22 0.94 4.22 10.36
C VAL A 22 1.68 5.39 9.75
N SER A 23 2.54 6.08 10.49
CA SER A 23 3.36 7.16 9.91
C SER A 23 4.33 6.61 8.85
N ALA A 24 4.93 5.44 9.09
CA ALA A 24 5.77 4.76 8.12
C ALA A 24 4.96 4.25 6.91
N GLN A 25 3.76 3.70 7.09
CA GLN A 25 2.92 3.23 5.98
C GLN A 25 2.40 4.36 5.10
N LEU A 26 2.11 5.53 5.66
CA LEU A 26 1.65 6.71 4.92
C LEU A 26 2.82 7.50 4.31
N MET A 27 4.02 7.41 4.90
CA MET A 27 5.25 7.96 4.33
C MET A 27 5.86 7.09 3.24
N GLN A 28 5.67 5.78 3.30
CA GLN A 28 6.31 4.84 2.37
C GLN A 28 5.71 4.88 0.96
N GLY A 29 4.82 5.80 0.61
CA GLY A 29 4.31 5.92 -0.76
C GLY A 29 3.70 4.64 -1.35
N ILE A 30 3.64 3.58 -0.55
CA ILE A 30 3.08 2.28 -0.89
C ILE A 30 2.11 1.90 0.23
N PRO A 31 0.85 2.38 0.19
CA PRO A 31 -0.19 1.73 0.95
C PRO A 31 -0.22 0.28 0.48
N ARG A 32 -0.21 -0.67 1.40
CA ARG A 32 -0.46 -2.07 1.03
C ARG A 32 -1.80 -2.10 0.33
N SER A 33 -1.83 -2.58 -0.91
CA SER A 33 -3.08 -2.81 -1.63
C SER A 33 -4.04 -3.55 -0.69
N PRO A 34 -5.33 -3.22 -0.66
CA PRO A 34 -6.33 -4.02 0.04
C PRO A 34 -6.24 -5.51 -0.32
N ILE A 35 -5.80 -5.80 -1.54
CA ILE A 35 -5.53 -7.13 -2.06
C ILE A 35 -4.26 -7.75 -1.44
N GLU A 36 -3.35 -6.95 -0.92
CA GLU A 36 -2.06 -7.37 -0.36
C GLU A 36 -2.05 -7.58 1.15
N THR A 37 -3.14 -7.30 1.86
CA THR A 37 -3.29 -7.67 3.28
C THR A 37 -3.46 -9.18 3.49
N MET A 38 -2.85 -9.98 2.64
CA MET A 38 -2.53 -11.37 2.96
C MET A 38 -1.26 -11.40 3.82
N SER A 39 -1.29 -10.70 4.92
CA SER A 39 -0.27 -10.87 5.93
C SER A 39 -0.66 -12.09 6.74
N GLY A 40 0.14 -13.12 6.65
CA GLY A 40 0.26 -14.05 7.74
C GLY A 40 0.36 -13.22 9.04
N SER A 41 -0.24 -13.69 10.11
CA SER A 41 -0.33 -13.02 11.40
C SER A 41 1.01 -12.34 11.73
N THR A 42 0.99 -11.02 11.89
CA THR A 42 2.11 -10.24 12.44
C THR A 42 2.17 -10.40 13.96
N GLU A 43 1.72 -11.53 14.52
CA GLU A 43 1.96 -11.87 15.90
C GLU A 43 3.46 -11.84 16.14
N ARG A 44 3.87 -11.18 17.22
CA ARG A 44 5.26 -11.19 17.65
C ARG A 44 5.67 -12.63 17.92
N MET A 45 6.38 -13.20 16.97
CA MET A 45 7.00 -14.49 17.19
C MET A 45 8.14 -14.31 18.19
N PRO A 46 8.40 -15.28 19.08
CA PRO A 46 9.58 -15.26 19.95
C PRO A 46 10.88 -15.10 19.13
N GLU A 47 11.99 -14.76 19.77
CA GLU A 47 13.30 -14.72 19.11
C GLU A 47 13.61 -16.05 18.43
N GLY A 48 14.15 -15.99 17.21
CA GLY A 48 14.48 -17.19 16.44
C GLY A 48 14.29 -17.02 14.94
N VAL A 49 14.45 -18.13 14.24
CA VAL A 49 14.20 -18.26 12.80
C VAL A 49 12.90 -19.00 12.57
N TYR A 50 12.05 -18.43 11.72
CA TYR A 50 10.76 -19.01 11.37
C TYR A 50 10.64 -19.15 9.87
N LEU A 51 10.06 -20.24 9.43
CA LEU A 51 9.65 -20.47 8.05
C LEU A 51 8.16 -20.81 8.04
N MET A 52 7.39 -20.14 7.22
CA MET A 52 5.95 -20.27 7.14
C MET A 52 5.51 -20.42 5.68
N PRO A 53 5.50 -21.63 5.15
CA PRO A 53 4.83 -21.90 3.88
C PRO A 53 3.32 -21.75 4.05
N TRP A 54 2.67 -21.23 3.01
CA TRP A 54 1.23 -21.07 3.00
C TRP A 54 0.68 -21.25 1.59
N LEU A 55 -0.59 -21.62 1.51
CA LEU A 55 -1.32 -21.81 0.27
C LEU A 55 -2.70 -21.19 0.43
N ALA A 56 -3.07 -20.29 -0.48
CA ALA A 56 -4.45 -19.85 -0.60
C ALA A 56 -5.05 -20.39 -1.90
N THR A 57 -6.30 -20.83 -1.84
CA THR A 57 -7.07 -21.22 -3.01
C THR A 57 -8.47 -20.63 -2.93
N GLY A 58 -9.03 -20.21 -4.05
CA GLY A 58 -10.35 -19.60 -4.04
C GLY A 58 -10.89 -19.29 -5.42
N VAL A 59 -12.18 -18.99 -5.44
CA VAL A 59 -12.92 -18.60 -6.63
C VAL A 59 -13.08 -17.08 -6.64
N VAL A 60 -12.82 -16.48 -7.78
CA VAL A 60 -12.94 -15.05 -8.04
C VAL A 60 -13.99 -14.83 -9.11
N TYR A 61 -14.94 -13.94 -8.87
CA TYR A 61 -15.80 -13.36 -9.90
C TYR A 61 -15.37 -11.92 -10.13
N ASP A 62 -15.14 -11.55 -11.39
CA ASP A 62 -14.76 -10.20 -11.80
C ASP A 62 -15.68 -9.78 -12.96
N ASP A 63 -16.43 -8.69 -12.78
CA ASP A 63 -17.40 -8.23 -13.79
C ASP A 63 -16.76 -7.40 -14.90
N ASN A 64 -15.46 -7.06 -14.79
CA ASN A 64 -14.72 -6.30 -15.79
C ASN A 64 -13.23 -6.69 -15.81
N VAL A 65 -12.93 -7.93 -16.20
CA VAL A 65 -11.56 -8.50 -16.20
C VAL A 65 -10.58 -7.68 -17.03
N LEU A 66 -11.05 -7.05 -18.11
CA LEU A 66 -10.22 -6.33 -19.08
C LEU A 66 -10.16 -4.81 -18.85
N PHE A 67 -10.77 -4.30 -17.76
CA PHE A 67 -10.80 -2.86 -17.43
C PHE A 67 -11.37 -1.99 -18.54
N GLN A 68 -12.38 -2.49 -19.22
CA GLN A 68 -13.01 -1.78 -20.31
C GLN A 68 -14.09 -0.82 -19.84
N GLN A 69 -14.44 0.15 -20.69
CA GLN A 69 -15.60 1.01 -20.47
C GLN A 69 -16.90 0.19 -20.30
N ARG A 70 -17.88 0.79 -19.64
CA ARG A 70 -19.12 0.13 -19.21
C ARG A 70 -19.82 -0.69 -20.29
N SER A 71 -19.82 -0.22 -21.55
CA SER A 71 -20.49 -0.88 -22.69
C SER A 71 -19.74 -2.10 -23.23
N LEU A 72 -18.44 -2.23 -22.94
CA LEU A 72 -17.55 -3.26 -23.48
C LEU A 72 -17.05 -4.23 -22.40
N LYS A 73 -17.48 -4.06 -21.15
CA LYS A 73 -16.99 -4.88 -20.06
C LYS A 73 -17.26 -6.37 -20.26
N GLN A 74 -16.29 -7.18 -19.87
CA GLN A 74 -16.35 -8.64 -19.91
C GLN A 74 -16.17 -9.19 -18.52
N ASP A 75 -17.12 -10.04 -18.12
CA ASP A 75 -17.11 -10.74 -16.84
C ASP A 75 -16.51 -12.14 -16.96
N ASP A 76 -15.88 -12.59 -15.91
CA ASP A 76 -15.46 -13.99 -15.78
C ASP A 76 -15.48 -14.48 -14.33
N VAL A 77 -15.51 -15.80 -14.19
CA VAL A 77 -15.24 -16.52 -12.95
C VAL A 77 -13.97 -17.33 -13.16
N PHE A 78 -13.03 -17.23 -12.24
CA PHE A 78 -11.79 -17.96 -12.34
C PHE A 78 -11.34 -18.52 -10.99
N LEU A 79 -10.60 -19.63 -11.06
CA LEU A 79 -9.92 -20.20 -9.92
C LEU A 79 -8.57 -19.50 -9.75
N ARG A 80 -8.25 -19.09 -8.53
CA ARG A 80 -6.95 -18.57 -8.16
C ARG A 80 -6.31 -19.46 -7.10
N VAL A 81 -5.06 -19.83 -7.36
CA VAL A 81 -4.21 -20.57 -6.42
C VAL A 81 -2.97 -19.74 -6.14
N THR A 82 -2.71 -19.46 -4.88
CA THR A 82 -1.62 -18.58 -4.43
C THR A 82 -0.74 -19.34 -3.44
N PRO A 83 0.32 -20.03 -3.88
CA PRO A 83 1.36 -20.48 -2.98
C PRO A 83 2.24 -19.32 -2.52
N GLY A 84 2.67 -19.39 -1.28
CA GLY A 84 3.56 -18.38 -0.69
C GLY A 84 4.47 -18.95 0.37
N LEU A 85 5.53 -18.20 0.65
CA LEU A 85 6.52 -18.51 1.65
C LEU A 85 6.89 -17.24 2.40
N GLN A 86 6.84 -17.29 3.73
CA GLN A 86 7.37 -16.26 4.60
C GLN A 86 8.53 -16.83 5.41
N GLY A 87 9.67 -16.15 5.38
CA GLY A 87 10.78 -16.36 6.29
C GLY A 87 10.91 -15.19 7.24
N SER A 88 11.23 -15.44 8.51
CA SER A 88 11.55 -14.35 9.43
C SER A 88 12.67 -14.73 10.39
N TYR A 89 13.53 -13.75 10.64
CA TYR A 89 14.54 -13.77 11.69
C TYR A 89 14.18 -12.67 12.68
N GLN A 90 14.11 -13.02 13.97
CA GLN A 90 13.80 -12.09 15.05
C GLN A 90 14.82 -12.16 16.14
N SER A 91 15.41 -11.03 16.45
CA SER A 91 16.26 -10.81 17.63
C SER A 91 15.94 -9.44 18.22
N THR A 92 16.41 -9.18 19.42
CA THR A 92 16.16 -7.88 20.11
C THR A 92 16.57 -6.65 19.25
N PRO A 93 17.78 -6.62 18.63
CA PRO A 93 18.18 -5.46 17.83
C PRO A 93 17.69 -5.50 16.37
N LEU A 94 17.27 -6.65 15.86
CA LEU A 94 17.02 -6.84 14.43
C LEU A 94 15.86 -7.78 14.16
N THR A 95 14.95 -7.36 13.29
CA THR A 95 13.93 -8.21 12.68
C THR A 95 14.08 -8.15 11.17
N VAL A 96 14.11 -9.30 10.54
CA VAL A 96 14.08 -9.44 9.07
C VAL A 96 12.89 -10.31 8.70
N ILE A 97 12.07 -9.86 7.77
CA ILE A 97 10.91 -10.62 7.26
C ILE A 97 11.01 -10.66 5.75
N ALA A 98 11.07 -11.85 5.18
CA ALA A 98 11.04 -12.07 3.75
C ALA A 98 9.75 -12.77 3.36
N ASN A 99 9.05 -12.26 2.36
CA ASN A 99 7.83 -12.84 1.83
C ASN A 99 7.96 -13.01 0.32
N TYR A 100 7.48 -14.14 -0.20
CA TYR A 100 7.31 -14.35 -1.63
C TYR A 100 5.99 -15.09 -1.88
N ARG A 101 5.28 -14.71 -2.93
CA ARG A 101 4.09 -15.39 -3.42
C ARG A 101 3.92 -15.19 -4.92
N PHE A 102 3.17 -16.07 -5.54
CA PHE A 102 2.66 -15.85 -6.89
C PHE A 102 1.23 -16.38 -7.02
N ASP A 103 0.49 -15.88 -7.99
CA ASP A 103 -0.86 -16.33 -8.30
C ASP A 103 -0.88 -17.08 -9.63
N SER A 104 -1.53 -18.25 -9.63
CA SER A 104 -1.93 -18.97 -10.82
C SER A 104 -3.44 -18.81 -10.99
N GLU A 105 -3.87 -18.42 -12.19
CA GLU A 105 -5.27 -18.16 -12.51
C GLU A 105 -5.73 -19.01 -13.69
N VAL A 106 -6.91 -19.61 -13.56
CA VAL A 106 -7.56 -20.40 -14.60
C VAL A 106 -8.96 -19.83 -14.80
N TYR A 107 -9.19 -19.25 -15.96
CA TYR A 107 -10.41 -18.54 -16.34
C TYR A 107 -11.44 -19.48 -16.97
N ASN A 108 -12.72 -19.21 -16.75
CA ASN A 108 -13.80 -20.02 -17.31
C ASN A 108 -14.15 -19.65 -18.75
N LYS A 109 -14.21 -18.36 -19.06
CA LYS A 109 -14.56 -17.83 -20.39
C LYS A 109 -13.33 -17.33 -21.15
N LEU A 110 -12.48 -16.56 -20.48
CA LEU A 110 -11.32 -15.88 -21.04
C LEU A 110 -10.05 -16.74 -20.89
N THR A 111 -10.09 -17.97 -21.39
CA THR A 111 -9.01 -18.97 -21.24
C THR A 111 -7.67 -18.54 -21.84
N ASN A 112 -7.68 -17.55 -22.74
CA ASN A 112 -6.45 -16.91 -23.23
C ASN A 112 -5.71 -16.12 -22.16
N LEU A 113 -6.34 -15.86 -21.01
CA LEU A 113 -5.73 -15.21 -19.85
C LEU A 113 -5.20 -16.21 -18.82
N ASP A 114 -5.37 -17.52 -19.03
CA ASP A 114 -4.84 -18.54 -18.14
C ASP A 114 -3.32 -18.39 -18.02
N ALA A 115 -2.82 -18.29 -16.82
CA ALA A 115 -1.39 -18.21 -16.58
C ALA A 115 -0.99 -18.74 -15.21
N VAL A 116 0.14 -19.42 -15.20
CA VAL A 116 0.93 -19.65 -14.01
C VAL A 116 1.75 -18.39 -13.75
N GLN A 117 1.85 -17.94 -12.49
CA GLN A 117 2.55 -16.72 -12.12
C GLN A 117 1.97 -15.44 -12.78
N GLN A 118 0.66 -15.38 -12.89
CA GLN A 118 -0.06 -14.18 -13.37
C GLN A 118 0.34 -12.93 -12.61
N ARG A 119 0.58 -13.07 -11.33
CA ARG A 119 1.09 -12.04 -10.44
C ARG A 119 2.17 -12.64 -9.56
N GLN A 120 3.21 -11.86 -9.29
CA GLN A 120 4.27 -12.22 -8.36
C GLN A 120 4.52 -11.06 -7.41
N PHE A 121 4.81 -11.38 -6.17
CA PHE A 121 5.13 -10.40 -5.16
C PHE A 121 6.16 -10.94 -4.19
N GLY A 122 7.25 -10.22 -4.05
CA GLY A 122 8.31 -10.54 -3.12
C GLY A 122 8.73 -9.30 -2.34
N THR A 123 8.93 -9.44 -1.02
CA THR A 123 9.45 -8.37 -0.17
C THR A 123 10.43 -8.88 0.84
N VAL A 124 11.42 -8.06 1.16
CA VAL A 124 12.26 -8.21 2.34
C VAL A 124 12.12 -6.93 3.16
N GLU A 125 11.63 -7.08 4.37
CA GLU A 125 11.49 -6.00 5.34
C GLU A 125 12.54 -6.16 6.43
N LEU A 126 13.21 -5.06 6.76
CA LEU A 126 14.23 -4.98 7.80
C LEU A 126 13.81 -3.93 8.82
N ARG A 127 13.83 -4.30 10.10
CA ARG A 127 13.60 -3.39 11.24
C ARG A 127 14.75 -3.56 12.20
N GLY A 128 15.51 -2.50 12.43
CA GLY A 128 16.69 -2.51 13.29
C GLY A 128 16.65 -1.42 14.34
N ARG A 129 17.15 -1.75 15.53
CA ARG A 129 17.39 -0.81 16.61
C ARG A 129 18.80 -0.97 17.13
N PRO A 130 19.82 -0.50 16.34
CA PRO A 130 21.23 -0.69 16.69
C PRO A 130 21.66 0.09 17.95
N SER A 131 20.89 1.12 18.31
CA SER A 131 21.06 1.85 19.56
C SER A 131 19.72 2.35 20.11
N ASN A 132 19.71 2.85 21.35
CA ASN A 132 18.51 3.41 21.97
C ASN A 132 17.97 4.64 21.23
N ASN A 133 18.84 5.33 20.49
CA ASN A 133 18.50 6.57 19.81
C ASN A 133 18.25 6.38 18.30
N LEU A 134 18.57 5.22 17.72
CA LEU A 134 18.47 4.98 16.28
C LEU A 134 17.54 3.82 15.98
N ASN A 135 16.47 4.10 15.24
CA ASN A 135 15.60 3.11 14.62
C ASN A 135 15.83 3.15 13.10
N LEU A 136 16.09 1.99 12.52
CA LEU A 136 16.24 1.79 11.09
C LEU A 136 15.13 0.88 10.59
N ASN A 137 14.48 1.27 9.49
CA ASN A 137 13.55 0.39 8.79
C ASN A 137 13.90 0.42 7.30
N GLY A 138 13.61 -0.66 6.62
CA GLY A 138 13.78 -0.72 5.18
C GLY A 138 12.90 -1.80 4.60
N ILE A 139 12.42 -1.57 3.41
CA ILE A 139 11.73 -2.57 2.61
C ILE A 139 12.29 -2.54 1.20
N VAL A 140 12.59 -3.71 0.68
CA VAL A 140 12.94 -3.95 -0.72
C VAL A 140 11.90 -4.89 -1.27
N GLY A 141 11.42 -4.65 -2.48
CA GLY A 141 10.42 -5.53 -3.05
C GLY A 141 10.41 -5.55 -4.57
N TYR A 142 9.78 -6.61 -5.05
CA TYR A 142 9.47 -6.84 -6.45
C TYR A 142 8.00 -7.21 -6.55
N ALA A 143 7.31 -6.63 -7.52
CA ALA A 143 5.94 -6.96 -7.86
C ALA A 143 5.80 -7.08 -9.38
N GLN A 144 5.13 -8.12 -9.84
CA GLN A 144 4.69 -8.27 -11.23
C GLN A 144 3.18 -8.44 -11.23
N THR A 145 2.48 -7.74 -12.10
CA THR A 145 1.02 -7.90 -12.26
C THR A 145 0.60 -7.58 -13.69
N HIS A 146 -0.52 -8.14 -14.13
CA HIS A 146 -1.20 -7.73 -15.36
C HIS A 146 -2.35 -6.76 -15.07
N THR A 147 -2.50 -6.35 -13.82
CA THR A 147 -3.54 -5.44 -13.34
C THR A 147 -2.90 -4.23 -12.65
N PRO A 148 -2.43 -3.22 -13.41
CA PRO A 148 -1.63 -2.11 -12.89
C PRO A 148 -2.28 -1.31 -11.76
N PHE A 149 -3.62 -1.28 -11.67
CA PHE A 149 -4.32 -0.61 -10.58
C PHE A 149 -3.89 -1.15 -9.19
N GLU A 150 -3.47 -2.40 -9.11
CA GLU A 150 -2.97 -3.02 -7.88
C GLU A 150 -1.67 -2.36 -7.38
N LEU A 151 -0.95 -1.68 -8.26
CA LEU A 151 0.26 -0.92 -7.96
C LEU A 151 -0.01 0.60 -7.83
N ASN A 152 -1.21 1.07 -8.17
CA ASN A 152 -1.64 2.46 -8.04
C ASN A 152 -2.28 2.73 -6.66
N PHE A 153 -1.56 2.47 -5.60
CA PHE A 153 -2.09 2.42 -4.22
C PHE A 153 -2.72 3.73 -3.73
N LEU A 154 -2.19 4.87 -4.13
CA LEU A 154 -2.71 6.17 -3.70
C LEU A 154 -3.98 6.56 -4.44
N THR A 155 -4.08 6.17 -5.70
CA THR A 155 -5.15 6.61 -6.58
C THR A 155 -6.15 5.53 -6.89
N SER A 156 -5.76 4.26 -6.77
CA SER A 156 -6.54 3.10 -7.26
C SER A 156 -6.95 3.23 -8.73
N ALA A 157 -6.23 4.04 -9.52
CA ALA A 157 -6.54 4.30 -10.91
C ALA A 157 -6.49 3.01 -11.73
N GLN A 158 -7.57 2.75 -12.45
CA GLN A 158 -7.67 1.63 -13.38
C GLN A 158 -7.20 2.09 -14.74
N THR A 159 -6.28 1.34 -15.31
CA THR A 159 -5.76 1.51 -16.65
C THR A 159 -5.94 0.20 -17.40
N ALA A 160 -5.55 0.13 -18.66
CA ALA A 160 -5.63 -1.09 -19.44
C ALA A 160 -4.89 -2.25 -18.76
N ARG A 161 -5.33 -3.49 -19.02
CA ARG A 161 -4.63 -4.70 -18.59
C ARG A 161 -3.30 -4.79 -19.35
N ILE A 162 -2.20 -4.53 -18.66
CA ILE A 162 -0.84 -4.56 -19.20
C ILE A 162 0.10 -5.17 -18.17
N LYS A 163 1.00 -6.04 -18.60
CA LYS A 163 2.03 -6.56 -17.70
C LYS A 163 2.90 -5.42 -17.22
N THR A 164 3.02 -5.32 -15.92
CA THR A 164 3.82 -4.31 -15.22
C THR A 164 4.69 -4.99 -14.19
N GLU A 165 5.96 -4.65 -14.18
CA GLU A 165 6.93 -5.06 -13.18
C GLU A 165 7.35 -3.84 -12.38
N ARG A 166 7.32 -3.93 -11.06
CA ARG A 166 7.81 -2.90 -10.14
C ARG A 166 8.91 -3.45 -9.26
N PHE A 167 10.03 -2.81 -9.28
CA PHE A 167 11.05 -2.94 -8.23
C PHE A 167 11.01 -1.70 -7.33
N PHE A 168 11.15 -1.87 -6.02
CA PHE A 168 11.16 -0.74 -5.10
C PHE A 168 12.08 -0.97 -3.89
N VAL A 169 12.61 0.15 -3.35
CA VAL A 169 13.45 0.19 -2.16
C VAL A 169 13.07 1.40 -1.33
N ASN A 170 12.72 1.19 -0.06
CA ASN A 170 12.30 2.27 0.85
C ASN A 170 13.02 2.15 2.22
N PRO A 171 14.27 2.61 2.36
CA PRO A 171 14.92 2.75 3.65
C PRO A 171 14.40 3.97 4.41
N SER A 172 14.32 3.85 5.72
CA SER A 172 14.01 4.97 6.63
C SER A 172 14.82 4.88 7.92
N ALA A 173 15.10 6.04 8.49
CA ALA A 173 15.80 6.18 9.74
C ALA A 173 15.11 7.22 10.64
N GLU A 174 15.00 6.91 11.93
CA GLU A 174 14.62 7.86 12.96
C GLU A 174 15.75 7.92 13.99
N TYR A 175 16.31 9.11 14.17
CA TYR A 175 17.36 9.37 15.15
C TYR A 175 16.87 10.36 16.20
N ARG A 176 16.93 9.97 17.48
CA ARG A 176 16.62 10.83 18.62
C ARG A 176 17.87 11.62 19.00
N LEU A 177 17.87 12.92 18.72
CA LEU A 177 18.92 13.83 19.09
C LEU A 177 18.97 14.01 20.63
N ASP A 178 17.79 14.12 21.22
CA ASP A 178 17.56 14.19 22.66
C ASP A 178 16.15 13.62 23.01
N SER A 179 15.71 13.78 24.25
CA SER A 179 14.39 13.31 24.71
C SER A 179 13.21 14.06 24.06
N LEU A 180 13.46 15.23 23.50
CA LEU A 180 12.45 16.14 22.94
C LEU A 180 12.58 16.33 21.43
N THR A 181 13.69 15.92 20.81
CA THR A 181 13.97 16.21 19.40
C THR A 181 14.31 14.93 18.64
N ARG A 182 13.67 14.73 17.49
CA ARG A 182 13.95 13.61 16.61
C ARG A 182 14.11 14.08 15.15
N LEU A 183 15.04 13.44 14.47
CA LEU A 183 15.27 13.56 13.04
C LEU A 183 14.69 12.31 12.36
N ARG A 184 13.96 12.51 11.27
CA ARG A 184 13.46 11.44 10.40
C ARG A 184 14.00 11.65 9.00
N ALA A 185 14.44 10.57 8.38
CA ALA A 185 14.85 10.53 6.99
C ALA A 185 14.29 9.28 6.34
N GLU A 186 13.73 9.43 5.16
CA GLU A 186 13.20 8.34 4.36
C GLU A 186 13.56 8.59 2.90
N TYR A 187 13.93 7.53 2.21
CA TYR A 187 14.13 7.52 0.77
C TYR A 187 13.27 6.46 0.14
N GLY A 188 12.58 6.78 -0.92
CA GLY A 188 11.79 5.86 -1.73
C GLY A 188 12.31 5.85 -3.17
N PHE A 189 12.66 4.68 -3.66
CA PHE A 189 12.92 4.44 -5.07
C PHE A 189 11.94 3.42 -5.58
N SER A 190 11.35 3.66 -6.75
CA SER A 190 10.66 2.62 -7.50
C SER A 190 10.92 2.74 -8.99
N ARG A 191 11.02 1.59 -9.65
CA ARG A 191 11.09 1.46 -11.09
C ARG A 191 9.97 0.59 -11.58
N ASP A 192 9.11 1.15 -12.41
CA ASP A 192 8.03 0.46 -13.11
C ASP A 192 8.44 0.18 -14.54
N ILE A 193 8.32 -1.05 -15.00
CA ILE A 193 8.63 -1.49 -16.36
C ILE A 193 7.37 -2.12 -16.96
N PHE A 194 7.04 -1.73 -18.18
CA PHE A 194 5.89 -2.22 -18.92
C PHE A 194 6.33 -3.08 -20.10
N ASP A 195 5.46 -3.95 -20.61
CA ASP A 195 5.78 -4.89 -21.71
C ASP A 195 6.32 -4.22 -22.98
N ASN A 196 6.02 -2.95 -23.20
CA ASN A 196 6.51 -2.17 -24.33
C ASN A 196 7.85 -1.45 -24.08
N ASN A 197 8.63 -1.88 -23.07
CA ASN A 197 9.87 -1.25 -22.62
C ASN A 197 9.74 0.21 -22.14
N ILE A 198 8.53 0.67 -21.89
CA ILE A 198 8.31 1.94 -21.20
C ILE A 198 8.68 1.73 -19.73
N SER A 199 9.35 2.70 -19.14
CA SER A 199 9.69 2.67 -17.72
C SER A 199 9.42 4.00 -17.04
N ILE A 200 9.11 3.93 -15.75
CA ILE A 200 8.95 5.09 -14.88
C ILE A 200 9.83 4.87 -13.65
N ASP A 201 10.80 5.75 -13.45
CA ASP A 201 11.60 5.77 -12.24
C ASP A 201 11.10 6.90 -11.32
N SER A 202 10.85 6.56 -10.06
CA SER A 202 10.40 7.49 -9.04
C SER A 202 11.40 7.52 -7.90
N ASN A 203 11.93 8.70 -7.58
CA ASN A 203 12.79 8.94 -6.43
C ASN A 203 12.08 9.93 -5.50
N ILE A 204 11.93 9.57 -4.24
CA ILE A 204 11.25 10.38 -3.22
C ILE A 204 12.13 10.47 -1.99
N VAL A 205 12.38 11.67 -1.51
CA VAL A 205 13.11 11.96 -0.26
C VAL A 205 12.17 12.65 0.70
N ASN A 206 12.03 12.13 1.91
CA ASN A 206 11.30 12.77 3.00
C ASN A 206 12.25 13.03 4.16
N LEU A 207 12.31 14.27 4.62
CA LEU A 207 13.09 14.68 5.77
C LEU A 207 12.18 15.38 6.78
N GLY A 208 12.42 15.19 8.06
CA GLY A 208 11.67 15.85 9.12
C GLY A 208 12.51 16.04 10.37
N LEU A 209 12.48 17.22 10.93
CA LEU A 209 13.05 17.53 12.24
C LEU A 209 11.90 17.95 13.15
N GLU A 210 11.55 17.12 14.11
CA GLU A 210 10.40 17.34 14.98
C GLU A 210 10.86 17.53 16.43
N ARG A 211 10.26 18.50 17.08
CA ARG A 211 10.47 18.77 18.51
C ARG A 211 9.18 18.64 19.28
N ARG A 212 9.27 18.02 20.43
CA ARG A 212 8.18 17.91 21.38
C ARG A 212 8.02 19.25 22.10
N VAL A 213 6.89 19.93 21.85
CA VAL A 213 6.59 21.26 22.40
C VAL A 213 5.60 21.20 23.58
N GLY A 214 5.01 20.04 23.82
CA GLY A 214 4.09 19.76 24.92
C GLY A 214 4.09 18.27 25.27
N VAL A 215 3.20 17.87 26.15
CA VAL A 215 3.07 16.45 26.54
C VAL A 215 2.62 15.60 25.36
N HIS A 216 1.80 16.17 24.48
CA HIS A 216 1.09 15.48 23.40
C HIS A 216 1.47 15.95 22.00
N ASP A 217 2.30 17.02 21.88
CA ASP A 217 2.55 17.68 20.61
C ASP A 217 3.99 17.54 20.16
N TRP A 218 4.13 17.15 18.89
CA TRP A 218 5.38 17.20 18.14
C TRP A 218 5.18 18.14 16.95
N ILE A 219 6.08 19.10 16.77
CA ILE A 219 6.03 20.05 15.67
C ILE A 219 7.42 20.25 15.07
N GLY A 220 7.49 20.51 13.79
CA GLY A 220 8.75 20.88 13.17
C GLY A 220 8.70 21.02 11.66
N PRO A 221 9.81 21.47 11.06
CA PRO A 221 9.94 21.50 9.61
C PRO A 221 10.03 20.10 9.03
N ALA A 222 9.46 19.95 7.84
CA ALA A 222 9.57 18.77 7.00
C ALA A 222 9.87 19.18 5.56
N TYR A 223 10.40 18.26 4.79
CA TYR A 223 10.73 18.46 3.38
C TYR A 223 10.40 17.20 2.60
N VAL A 224 9.79 17.38 1.43
CA VAL A 224 9.54 16.30 0.48
C VAL A 224 10.14 16.70 -0.86
N GLY A 225 11.07 15.90 -1.38
CA GLY A 225 11.65 16.04 -2.71
C GLY A 225 11.24 14.85 -3.58
N ARG A 226 10.91 15.10 -4.84
CA ARG A 226 10.57 14.05 -5.82
C ARG A 226 11.28 14.30 -7.13
N HIS A 227 11.71 13.21 -7.73
CA HIS A 227 12.25 13.19 -9.08
C HIS A 227 11.69 12.01 -9.84
N PHE A 228 10.97 12.30 -10.93
CA PHE A 228 10.39 11.30 -11.82
C PHE A 228 11.09 11.36 -13.17
N THR A 229 11.49 10.19 -13.69
CA THR A 229 12.01 10.05 -15.05
C THR A 229 11.21 9.01 -15.80
N PHE A 230 11.08 9.24 -17.10
CA PHE A 230 10.27 8.43 -17.99
C PHE A 230 11.16 7.96 -19.13
N GLY A 231 11.28 6.63 -19.30
CA GLY A 231 12.10 6.00 -20.33
C GLY A 231 11.27 5.19 -21.31
N GLY A 232 11.79 5.04 -22.54
CA GLY A 232 11.13 4.29 -23.60
C GLY A 232 10.49 5.18 -24.66
N ASP A 233 9.84 4.56 -25.65
CA ASP A 233 9.15 5.27 -26.73
C ASP A 233 7.64 5.33 -26.46
N PHE A 234 7.20 6.48 -25.96
CA PHE A 234 5.79 6.77 -25.70
C PHE A 234 4.99 7.16 -26.96
N ASN A 235 5.62 7.27 -28.12
CA ASN A 235 4.95 7.62 -29.38
C ASN A 235 4.31 6.41 -30.07
N THR A 236 4.68 5.19 -29.67
CA THR A 236 4.00 3.99 -30.17
C THR A 236 2.60 3.92 -29.55
N PRO A 237 1.54 3.82 -30.35
CA PRO A 237 0.18 3.66 -29.84
C PRO A 237 0.01 2.27 -29.23
N THR A 238 0.62 2.05 -28.09
CA THR A 238 0.42 0.83 -27.31
C THR A 238 -0.74 1.09 -26.38
N ALA A 239 -1.68 0.17 -26.33
CA ALA A 239 -2.90 0.28 -25.55
C ALA A 239 -2.63 0.79 -24.12
N GLY A 240 -3.19 1.93 -23.78
CA GLY A 240 -3.18 2.48 -22.42
C GLY A 240 -2.30 3.69 -22.16
N PHE A 241 -1.37 4.07 -23.05
CA PHE A 241 -0.58 5.29 -22.88
C PHE A 241 -1.08 6.41 -23.80
N ILE A 242 -1.48 7.51 -23.19
CA ILE A 242 -1.95 8.71 -23.89
C ILE A 242 -0.95 9.84 -23.61
N GLY A 243 -0.31 10.36 -24.69
CA GLY A 243 0.61 11.51 -24.63
C GLY A 243 2.02 11.19 -25.10
N GLY A 244 2.74 12.22 -25.58
CA GLY A 244 4.13 12.11 -26.07
C GLY A 244 5.15 11.85 -24.95
N ASN A 245 6.45 11.79 -25.31
CA ASN A 245 7.55 11.60 -24.37
C ASN A 245 7.54 12.68 -23.28
N PRO A 246 7.26 12.33 -22.01
CA PRO A 246 7.26 13.31 -20.94
C PRO A 246 8.69 13.67 -20.53
N ALA A 247 8.91 14.95 -20.28
CA ALA A 247 10.16 15.39 -19.66
C ALA A 247 10.27 14.89 -18.20
N PRO A 248 11.47 14.70 -17.69
CA PRO A 248 11.67 14.48 -16.26
C PRO A 248 11.01 15.58 -15.42
N VAL A 249 10.46 15.21 -14.28
CA VAL A 249 9.76 16.15 -13.38
C VAL A 249 10.44 16.17 -12.03
N ASN A 250 10.88 17.35 -11.58
CA ASN A 250 11.32 17.58 -10.22
C ASN A 250 10.25 18.32 -9.44
N SER A 251 10.08 17.94 -8.19
CA SER A 251 9.17 18.62 -7.27
C SER A 251 9.76 18.66 -5.88
N TYR A 252 9.57 19.76 -5.19
CA TYR A 252 10.00 19.93 -3.81
C TYR A 252 8.94 20.70 -3.02
N ALA A 253 8.71 20.24 -1.80
CA ALA A 253 7.74 20.82 -0.89
C ALA A 253 8.35 21.01 0.50
N PRO A 254 8.74 22.25 0.87
CA PRO A 254 8.98 22.58 2.26
C PRO A 254 7.64 22.57 3.01
N MET A 255 7.61 21.91 4.16
CA MET A 255 6.38 21.67 4.91
C MET A 255 6.57 21.97 6.39
N VAL A 256 5.46 22.08 7.09
CA VAL A 256 5.39 21.99 8.55
C VAL A 256 4.72 20.66 8.89
N SER A 257 5.32 19.93 9.80
CA SER A 257 4.72 18.73 10.41
C SER A 257 4.22 19.05 11.80
N TRP A 258 3.05 18.51 12.14
CA TRP A 258 2.49 18.54 13.47
C TRP A 258 1.82 17.21 13.76
N SER A 259 2.14 16.63 14.91
CA SER A 259 1.41 15.46 15.39
C SER A 259 0.94 15.67 16.81
N HIS A 260 -0.31 15.31 17.07
CA HIS A 260 -0.98 15.48 18.34
C HIS A 260 -1.59 14.15 18.84
N GLU A 261 -1.31 13.81 20.09
CA GLU A 261 -1.88 12.64 20.76
C GLU A 261 -3.02 13.10 21.67
N PHE A 262 -4.28 13.06 21.18
CA PHE A 262 -5.46 13.42 21.98
C PHE A 262 -5.62 12.48 23.19
N THR A 263 -5.36 11.22 22.97
CA THR A 263 -5.36 10.15 23.98
C THR A 263 -4.31 9.12 23.59
N THR A 264 -4.06 8.14 24.44
CA THR A 264 -3.21 6.97 24.10
C THR A 264 -3.69 6.20 22.86
N ASP A 265 -4.98 6.34 22.53
CA ASP A 265 -5.63 5.59 21.46
C ASP A 265 -5.95 6.46 20.24
N THR A 266 -5.84 7.79 20.34
CA THR A 266 -6.20 8.71 19.24
C THR A 266 -5.05 9.65 18.94
N ARG A 267 -4.58 9.60 17.69
CA ARG A 267 -3.49 10.44 17.18
C ARG A 267 -3.89 11.10 15.88
N LEU A 268 -3.50 12.36 15.73
CA LEU A 268 -3.57 13.17 14.52
C LEU A 268 -2.16 13.45 14.03
N ASP A 269 -1.93 13.29 12.73
CA ASP A 269 -0.70 13.68 12.05
C ASP A 269 -1.06 14.62 10.90
N VAL A 270 -0.44 15.79 10.84
CA VAL A 270 -0.65 16.80 9.80
C VAL A 270 0.69 17.20 9.22
N ARG A 271 0.78 17.30 7.91
CA ARG A 271 1.89 17.92 7.18
C ARG A 271 1.31 18.73 6.05
N ALA A 272 1.76 19.95 5.90
CA ALA A 272 1.31 20.81 4.82
C ALA A 272 2.40 21.85 4.47
N GLY A 273 2.43 22.23 3.19
CA GLY A 273 3.34 23.25 2.68
C GLY A 273 3.11 23.52 1.19
N PRO A 274 3.75 24.56 0.65
CA PRO A 274 3.75 24.81 -0.78
C PRO A 274 4.57 23.75 -1.50
N ARG A 275 4.08 23.29 -2.65
CA ARG A 275 4.81 22.44 -3.59
C ARG A 275 5.21 23.27 -4.80
N PHE A 276 6.47 23.18 -5.15
CA PHE A 276 7.06 23.76 -6.36
C PHE A 276 7.42 22.62 -7.30
N THR A 277 7.04 22.74 -8.57
CA THR A 277 7.23 21.69 -9.57
C THR A 277 7.80 22.31 -10.84
N ASP A 278 8.81 21.67 -11.42
CA ASP A 278 9.36 22.07 -12.70
C ASP A 278 8.41 21.66 -13.84
N GLY A 279 8.45 22.41 -14.94
CA GLY A 279 7.69 22.13 -16.16
C GLY A 279 6.30 22.77 -16.18
N SER A 280 5.36 22.10 -16.86
CA SER A 280 4.01 22.61 -17.12
C SER A 280 3.01 22.34 -15.98
N LEU A 281 3.45 21.71 -14.89
CA LEU A 281 2.58 21.40 -13.76
C LEU A 281 2.48 22.60 -12.81
N ASP A 282 1.27 22.90 -12.39
CA ASP A 282 1.00 24.01 -11.48
C ASP A 282 1.63 23.81 -10.11
N ASN A 283 2.13 24.89 -9.54
CA ASN A 283 2.47 24.95 -8.13
C ASN A 283 1.20 24.84 -7.30
N ARG A 284 1.13 23.86 -6.44
CA ARG A 284 -0.05 23.58 -5.58
C ARG A 284 0.38 23.33 -4.14
N PRO A 285 -0.49 23.53 -3.15
CA PRO A 285 -0.21 23.05 -1.82
C PRO A 285 -0.11 21.53 -1.82
N GLU A 286 0.81 21.01 -1.03
CA GLU A 286 0.89 19.60 -0.70
C GLU A 286 0.49 19.42 0.77
N ALA A 287 -0.34 18.42 1.04
CA ALA A 287 -0.87 18.18 2.37
C ALA A 287 -1.06 16.69 2.66
N PHE A 288 -0.83 16.35 3.88
CA PHE A 288 -1.20 15.08 4.47
C PHE A 288 -1.91 15.34 5.80
N VAL A 289 -3.09 14.74 6.00
CA VAL A 289 -3.81 14.74 7.27
C VAL A 289 -4.24 13.32 7.57
N GLY A 290 -3.81 12.77 8.69
CA GLY A 290 -4.17 11.42 9.11
C GLY A 290 -4.64 11.40 10.55
N ILE A 291 -5.81 10.85 10.81
CA ILE A 291 -6.29 10.56 12.16
C ILE A 291 -6.44 9.06 12.33
N ARG A 292 -5.88 8.55 13.41
CA ARG A 292 -5.96 7.15 13.78
C ARG A 292 -6.54 7.03 15.17
N ARG A 293 -7.53 6.15 15.32
CA ARG A 293 -8.12 5.82 16.61
C ARG A 293 -8.20 4.32 16.80
N ARG A 294 -7.61 3.84 17.89
CA ARG A 294 -7.84 2.48 18.37
C ARG A 294 -9.15 2.44 19.14
N ILE A 295 -9.93 1.41 18.87
CA ILE A 295 -11.15 1.08 19.60
C ILE A 295 -10.95 -0.29 20.27
N GLN A 296 -11.83 -0.68 21.17
CA GLN A 296 -11.67 -1.87 22.00
C GLN A 296 -11.25 -3.13 21.22
N ASN A 297 -11.86 -3.37 20.07
CA ASN A 297 -11.58 -4.54 19.24
C ASN A 297 -11.22 -4.15 17.80
N GLY A 298 -10.50 -3.05 17.60
CA GLY A 298 -10.18 -2.64 16.25
C GLY A 298 -9.50 -1.29 16.13
N GLU A 299 -9.54 -0.76 14.92
CA GLU A 299 -8.88 0.49 14.56
C GLU A 299 -9.63 1.20 13.44
N VAL A 300 -9.72 2.51 13.55
CA VAL A 300 -10.20 3.41 12.49
C VAL A 300 -9.07 4.33 12.08
N THR A 301 -8.83 4.44 10.79
CA THR A 301 -7.90 5.42 10.20
C THR A 301 -8.66 6.22 9.16
N LEU A 302 -8.55 7.54 9.22
CA LEU A 302 -8.96 8.47 8.16
C LEU A 302 -7.71 9.18 7.68
N ALA A 303 -7.48 9.23 6.38
CA ALA A 303 -6.35 9.95 5.78
C ALA A 303 -6.80 10.76 4.57
N TYR A 304 -6.29 11.99 4.46
CA TYR A 304 -6.31 12.82 3.26
C TYR A 304 -4.89 13.04 2.80
N THR A 305 -4.65 12.92 1.51
CA THR A 305 -3.35 13.16 0.89
C THR A 305 -3.55 13.99 -0.38
N SER A 306 -2.82 15.10 -0.48
CA SER A 306 -2.64 15.88 -1.71
C SER A 306 -1.17 15.83 -2.08
N ALA A 307 -0.83 15.18 -3.20
CA ALA A 307 0.56 14.95 -3.57
C ALA A 307 0.75 14.85 -5.08
N LEU A 308 1.99 15.06 -5.53
CA LEU A 308 2.44 14.69 -6.87
C LEU A 308 2.88 13.22 -6.86
N THR A 309 2.38 12.44 -7.80
CA THR A 309 2.69 11.00 -7.95
C THR A 309 2.76 10.61 -9.41
N THR A 310 3.04 9.37 -9.68
CA THR A 310 2.86 8.74 -11.00
C THR A 310 1.70 7.75 -10.92
N VAL A 311 0.97 7.62 -12.01
CA VAL A 311 -0.08 6.60 -12.16
C VAL A 311 0.40 5.60 -13.20
N ILE A 312 0.50 4.34 -12.80
CA ILE A 312 0.91 3.25 -13.69
C ILE A 312 -0.12 3.11 -14.80
N GLY A 313 0.35 3.05 -16.04
CA GLY A 313 -0.51 3.01 -17.22
C GLY A 313 -0.90 4.39 -17.78
N THR A 314 -0.34 5.48 -17.23
CA THR A 314 -0.45 6.82 -17.77
C THR A 314 0.91 7.48 -17.92
N VAL A 315 1.00 8.51 -18.73
CA VAL A 315 2.23 9.23 -19.02
C VAL A 315 2.34 10.47 -18.13
N GLY A 316 3.54 10.67 -17.57
CA GLY A 316 3.86 11.88 -16.82
C GLY A 316 3.50 11.81 -15.33
N ALA A 317 3.92 12.84 -14.62
CA ALA A 317 3.54 13.02 -13.23
C ALA A 317 2.11 13.55 -13.12
N THR A 318 1.43 13.16 -12.06
CA THR A 318 0.00 13.40 -11.84
C THR A 318 -0.20 14.00 -10.46
N THR A 319 -0.97 15.07 -10.38
CA THR A 319 -1.47 15.55 -9.08
C THR A 319 -2.60 14.64 -8.63
N SER A 320 -2.53 14.22 -7.39
CA SER A 320 -3.53 13.35 -6.77
C SER A 320 -3.99 13.93 -5.44
N ASP A 321 -5.30 14.07 -5.30
CA ASP A 321 -6.00 14.31 -4.04
C ASP A 321 -6.74 13.04 -3.68
N SER A 322 -6.52 12.48 -2.49
CA SER A 322 -7.18 11.25 -2.08
C SER A 322 -7.64 11.28 -0.63
N VAL A 323 -8.79 10.66 -0.39
CA VAL A 323 -9.34 10.40 0.94
C VAL A 323 -9.47 8.90 1.10
N LEU A 324 -8.94 8.38 2.19
CA LEU A 324 -9.02 6.98 2.56
C LEU A 324 -9.60 6.86 3.97
N ILE A 325 -10.57 5.96 4.13
CA ILE A 325 -11.02 5.51 5.45
C ILE A 325 -10.66 4.03 5.53
N ARG A 326 -10.06 3.62 6.63
CA ARG A 326 -9.84 2.21 6.93
C ARG A 326 -10.43 1.89 8.28
N PHE A 327 -11.29 0.89 8.33
CA PHE A 327 -11.89 0.35 9.52
C PHE A 327 -11.55 -1.14 9.62
N VAL A 328 -10.92 -1.53 10.71
CA VAL A 328 -10.63 -2.94 11.04
C VAL A 328 -11.30 -3.23 12.37
N TYR A 329 -12.08 -4.29 12.45
CA TYR A 329 -12.85 -4.63 13.63
C TYR A 329 -12.91 -6.15 13.85
N GLU A 330 -12.68 -6.58 15.08
CA GLU A 330 -12.75 -7.97 15.51
C GLU A 330 -13.92 -8.14 16.52
N PRO A 331 -15.17 -8.32 16.04
CA PRO A 331 -16.36 -8.38 16.89
C PRO A 331 -16.34 -9.58 17.84
N VAL A 332 -15.81 -10.69 17.39
CA VAL A 332 -15.60 -11.90 18.16
C VAL A 332 -14.23 -12.49 17.84
N ARG A 333 -13.69 -13.25 18.76
CA ARG A 333 -12.40 -13.89 18.58
C ARG A 333 -12.33 -14.65 17.24
N HIS A 334 -11.25 -14.44 16.50
CA HIS A 334 -10.99 -15.09 15.20
C HIS A 334 -11.81 -14.55 14.01
N LEU A 335 -12.72 -13.59 14.17
CA LEU A 335 -13.45 -12.99 13.07
C LEU A 335 -13.04 -11.53 12.92
N THR A 336 -12.40 -11.21 11.80
CA THR A 336 -11.93 -9.85 11.50
C THR A 336 -12.71 -9.32 10.30
N PHE A 337 -13.25 -8.10 10.44
CA PHE A 337 -13.82 -7.33 9.35
C PHE A 337 -12.89 -6.18 8.97
N THR A 338 -12.70 -5.98 7.68
CA THR A 338 -12.00 -4.82 7.13
C THR A 338 -12.91 -4.12 6.14
N LEU A 339 -13.04 -2.81 6.27
CA LEU A 339 -13.74 -1.92 5.34
C LEU A 339 -12.79 -0.79 4.98
N GLN A 340 -12.59 -0.55 3.67
CA GLN A 340 -11.69 0.49 3.20
C GLN A 340 -12.25 1.19 1.95
N PRO A 341 -13.12 2.19 2.11
CA PRO A 341 -13.48 3.09 1.03
C PRO A 341 -12.36 4.11 0.76
N THR A 342 -12.19 4.44 -0.52
CA THR A 342 -11.25 5.46 -0.99
C THR A 342 -11.91 6.30 -2.07
N ALA A 343 -11.66 7.60 -2.07
CA ALA A 343 -11.97 8.50 -3.17
C ALA A 343 -10.68 9.20 -3.59
N ALA A 344 -10.43 9.28 -4.90
CA ALA A 344 -9.26 9.97 -5.45
C ALA A 344 -9.66 10.82 -6.65
N TRP A 345 -9.06 11.99 -6.72
CA TRP A 345 -9.15 12.93 -7.84
C TRP A 345 -7.75 13.10 -8.39
N ILE A 346 -7.56 12.74 -9.64
CA ILE A 346 -6.25 12.77 -10.29
C ILE A 346 -6.31 13.64 -11.52
N SER A 347 -5.24 14.38 -11.75
CA SER A 347 -5.14 15.24 -12.92
C SER A 347 -3.70 15.44 -13.39
N ASN A 348 -3.51 15.47 -14.71
CA ASN A 348 -2.31 15.94 -15.37
C ASN A 348 -2.70 16.65 -16.68
N SER A 349 -1.75 16.95 -17.54
CA SER A 349 -2.00 17.61 -18.82
C SER A 349 -2.79 16.78 -19.84
N ALA A 350 -2.83 15.45 -19.66
CA ALA A 350 -3.43 14.52 -20.62
C ALA A 350 -4.78 13.95 -20.14
N PHE A 351 -5.04 13.95 -18.84
CA PHE A 351 -6.29 13.40 -18.31
C PHE A 351 -6.69 13.98 -16.96
N THR A 352 -7.98 13.90 -16.67
CA THR A 352 -8.55 14.11 -15.34
C THR A 352 -9.40 12.89 -15.00
N SER A 353 -9.38 12.42 -13.77
CA SER A 353 -10.22 11.30 -13.39
C SER A 353 -10.64 11.37 -11.92
N THR A 354 -11.87 10.98 -11.66
CA THR A 354 -12.42 10.74 -10.32
C THR A 354 -12.62 9.25 -10.11
N ILE A 355 -12.13 8.74 -9.00
CA ILE A 355 -12.10 7.31 -8.71
C ILE A 355 -12.70 7.08 -7.33
N TYR A 356 -13.68 6.20 -7.25
CA TYR A 356 -14.23 5.72 -6.00
C TYR A 356 -13.99 4.23 -5.87
N THR A 357 -13.44 3.79 -4.74
CA THR A 357 -13.27 2.37 -4.47
C THR A 357 -13.78 2.02 -3.09
N ALA A 358 -14.19 0.78 -2.91
CA ALA A 358 -14.49 0.24 -1.60
C ALA A 358 -14.03 -1.22 -1.54
N TYR A 359 -13.22 -1.52 -0.54
CA TYR A 359 -12.81 -2.88 -0.22
C TYR A 359 -13.49 -3.32 1.07
N VAL A 360 -14.05 -4.53 1.05
CA VAL A 360 -14.66 -5.18 2.20
C VAL A 360 -14.10 -6.58 2.31
N GLU A 361 -13.69 -6.98 3.51
CA GLU A 361 -13.23 -8.35 3.79
C GLU A 361 -13.78 -8.83 5.12
N ALA A 362 -14.22 -10.08 5.15
CA ALA A 362 -14.48 -10.83 6.37
C ALA A 362 -13.51 -12.03 6.39
N ALA A 363 -12.72 -12.17 7.44
CA ALA A 363 -11.77 -13.24 7.63
C ALA A 363 -12.11 -14.01 8.91
N TYR A 364 -12.33 -15.32 8.81
CA TYR A 364 -12.58 -16.18 9.95
C TYR A 364 -11.49 -17.26 10.07
N GLN A 365 -10.77 -17.22 11.18
CA GLN A 365 -9.72 -18.17 11.50
C GLN A 365 -10.30 -19.37 12.26
N PHE A 366 -10.47 -20.51 11.59
CA PHE A 366 -10.97 -21.74 12.20
C PHE A 366 -9.99 -22.28 13.25
N ASN A 367 -8.71 -22.21 12.94
CA ASN A 367 -7.61 -22.61 13.82
C ASN A 367 -6.31 -21.93 13.35
N LYS A 368 -5.18 -22.21 13.99
CA LYS A 368 -3.88 -21.61 13.65
C LYS A 368 -3.37 -21.93 12.25
N TYR A 369 -3.99 -22.87 11.54
CA TYR A 369 -3.56 -23.31 10.20
C TYR A 369 -4.52 -22.92 9.08
N VAL A 370 -5.80 -22.68 9.40
CA VAL A 370 -6.84 -22.51 8.38
C VAL A 370 -7.65 -21.25 8.62
N THR A 371 -7.72 -20.40 7.59
CA THR A 371 -8.52 -19.18 7.58
C THR A 371 -9.39 -19.16 6.34
N ALA A 372 -10.69 -18.89 6.49
CA ALA A 372 -11.58 -18.55 5.36
C ALA A 372 -11.70 -17.06 5.24
N LYS A 373 -11.67 -16.55 4.01
CA LYS A 373 -11.81 -15.13 3.71
C LYS A 373 -12.83 -14.92 2.60
N GLY A 374 -13.78 -14.02 2.83
CA GLY A 374 -14.69 -13.51 1.81
C GLY A 374 -14.41 -12.04 1.60
N SER A 375 -14.22 -11.60 0.36
CA SER A 375 -13.89 -10.22 0.06
C SER A 375 -14.68 -9.70 -1.14
N ALA A 376 -14.95 -8.40 -1.12
CA ALA A 376 -15.54 -7.68 -2.23
C ALA A 376 -14.75 -6.39 -2.49
N TYR A 377 -14.50 -6.09 -3.74
CA TYR A 377 -13.89 -4.85 -4.18
C TYR A 377 -14.81 -4.19 -5.21
N PHE A 378 -15.17 -2.97 -4.96
CA PHE A 378 -16.00 -2.14 -5.83
C PHE A 378 -15.14 -0.99 -6.33
N SER A 379 -15.21 -0.68 -7.61
CA SER A 379 -14.53 0.46 -8.18
C SER A 379 -15.40 1.13 -9.25
N TYR A 380 -15.37 2.44 -9.25
CA TYR A 380 -15.99 3.29 -10.25
C TYR A 380 -14.99 4.39 -10.58
N GLN A 381 -14.55 4.44 -11.83
CA GLN A 381 -13.68 5.47 -12.35
C GLN A 381 -14.40 6.19 -13.48
N GLU A 382 -14.40 7.50 -13.42
CA GLU A 382 -14.88 8.39 -14.47
C GLU A 382 -13.80 9.42 -14.76
N GLY A 383 -13.49 9.66 -16.04
CA GLY A 383 -12.46 10.62 -16.38
C GLY A 383 -12.46 11.01 -17.84
N ASP A 384 -11.93 12.19 -18.10
CA ASP A 384 -11.72 12.74 -19.43
C ASP A 384 -10.27 12.49 -19.85
N PHE A 385 -10.11 11.87 -20.99
CA PHE A 385 -8.83 11.54 -21.60
C PHE A 385 -8.70 12.26 -22.94
N ILE A 386 -7.55 12.87 -23.17
CA ILE A 386 -7.24 13.49 -24.45
C ILE A 386 -6.67 12.41 -25.36
N SER A 387 -7.38 12.06 -26.43
CA SER A 387 -6.92 11.10 -27.42
C SER A 387 -5.76 11.65 -28.24
N THR A 388 -5.04 10.79 -28.95
CA THR A 388 -3.97 11.20 -29.90
C THR A 388 -4.45 12.11 -31.01
N SER A 389 -5.75 12.11 -31.32
CA SER A 389 -6.40 13.05 -32.26
C SER A 389 -6.69 14.42 -31.63
N GLY A 390 -6.41 14.62 -30.34
CA GLY A 390 -6.74 15.85 -29.60
C GLY A 390 -8.22 15.97 -29.20
N THR A 391 -9.03 14.92 -29.40
CA THR A 391 -10.41 14.88 -28.92
C THR A 391 -10.45 14.41 -27.47
N THR A 392 -11.32 15.03 -26.67
CA THR A 392 -11.56 14.58 -25.30
C THR A 392 -12.63 13.49 -25.30
N GLU A 393 -12.33 12.36 -24.71
CA GLU A 393 -13.25 11.24 -24.54
C GLU A 393 -13.48 11.00 -23.05
N THR A 394 -14.74 10.96 -22.62
CA THR A 394 -15.10 10.59 -21.25
C THR A 394 -15.22 9.08 -21.16
N LEU A 395 -14.41 8.47 -20.31
CA LEU A 395 -14.44 7.04 -20.05
C LEU A 395 -15.02 6.76 -18.66
N VAL A 396 -15.91 5.78 -18.61
CA VAL A 396 -16.48 5.26 -17.35
C VAL A 396 -16.12 3.79 -17.23
N ILE A 397 -15.31 3.45 -16.20
CA ILE A 397 -14.81 2.10 -15.95
C ILE A 397 -15.33 1.62 -14.60
N PRO A 398 -16.49 0.95 -14.54
CA PRO A 398 -16.95 0.28 -13.34
C PRO A 398 -16.33 -1.12 -13.24
N ARG A 399 -16.03 -1.57 -12.02
CA ARG A 399 -15.56 -2.93 -11.77
C ARG A 399 -15.97 -3.40 -10.39
N ASN A 400 -16.47 -4.63 -10.31
CA ASN A 400 -16.77 -5.31 -9.07
C ASN A 400 -16.08 -6.67 -9.07
N VAL A 401 -15.33 -6.95 -8.00
CA VAL A 401 -14.63 -8.22 -7.83
C VAL A 401 -15.06 -8.83 -6.51
N TYR A 402 -15.46 -10.09 -6.56
CA TYR A 402 -15.81 -10.86 -5.38
C TYR A 402 -14.94 -12.10 -5.33
N TRP A 403 -14.40 -12.44 -4.18
CA TRP A 403 -13.69 -13.69 -4.03
C TRP A 403 -13.93 -14.35 -2.69
N LEU A 404 -13.98 -15.66 -2.75
CA LEU A 404 -14.04 -16.54 -1.59
C LEU A 404 -12.81 -17.44 -1.61
N ARG A 405 -12.05 -17.47 -0.51
CA ARG A 405 -10.81 -18.23 -0.45
C ARG A 405 -10.61 -18.94 0.89
N LEU A 406 -9.88 -20.04 0.82
CA LEU A 406 -9.30 -20.71 1.98
C LEU A 406 -7.79 -20.52 1.96
N GLU A 407 -7.24 -20.22 3.10
CA GLU A 407 -5.81 -20.02 3.31
C GLU A 407 -5.32 -21.03 4.34
N PHE A 408 -4.29 -21.78 3.96
CA PHE A 408 -3.64 -22.79 4.78
C PHE A 408 -2.23 -22.28 5.10
N THR A 409 -1.88 -22.23 6.37
CA THR A 409 -0.59 -21.72 6.84
C THR A 409 0.05 -22.77 7.76
N TYR A 410 1.33 -23.05 7.58
CA TYR A 410 2.06 -24.02 8.40
C TYR A 410 3.33 -23.37 8.98
N PRO A 411 3.24 -22.75 10.16
CA PRO A 411 4.41 -22.14 10.79
C PRO A 411 5.34 -23.22 11.38
N THR A 412 6.61 -23.17 10.97
CA THR A 412 7.69 -23.99 11.54
C THR A 412 8.68 -23.08 12.27
N ARG A 413 9.07 -23.45 13.46
CA ARG A 413 10.15 -22.79 14.19
C ARG A 413 11.41 -23.66 14.09
N TRP A 414 12.52 -22.99 13.82
CA TRP A 414 13.83 -23.63 13.83
C TRP A 414 14.56 -23.14 15.09
N ASP A 415 14.64 -24.02 16.08
CA ASP A 415 15.47 -23.78 17.26
C ASP A 415 16.88 -24.26 16.95
N TYR A 416 17.87 -23.36 17.01
CA TYR A 416 19.28 -23.68 16.94
C TYR A 416 19.85 -23.90 18.34
#